data_afa3e33f7d63a897dff4f1c5afb109e2
#
_entry.id   afa3e33f7d63a897dff4f1c5afb109e2
#
_cell.length_a   1.000
_cell.length_b   1.000
_cell.length_c   1.000
_cell.angle_alpha   90.00
_cell.angle_beta   90.00
_cell.angle_gamma   90.00
#
_symmetry.space_group_name_H-M   'P 1'
#
loop_
_entity.id
_entity.type
_entity.pdbx_description
1 polymer ?
#
loop_
_entity_poly.entity_id
_entity_poly.type
_entity_poly.pdbx_seq_one_letter_code
_entity_poly.pdbx_strand_id
1 'polypeptide(L)'
;MCIRDSYEIIELIGSGGMANVYKALCHRLNRYDAVKIMRDETAANTELRRRFRAESQAVAMLSHPNIVSVYDVSHSDDVEYIVMELIDGITLKQYLQKKSVLDPSEVLDFTIQTAKALEHAHSKGIIHRDIKPQNIMLLKDGMIKVADFGIASLENTIEENNGETVGSVHYIAPEQARGEAPDARSDIYSLGIVMYEMLTGKLPLSLIHISEPTRLRC
;
A
#
# COMPACT_ATOMS: atom_id res chain seq x y z
N MET A 1 -25.16 -3.00 4.45
CA MET A 1 -24.97 -3.88 3.26
C MET A 1 -24.24 -5.14 3.75
N CYS A 2 -24.80 -6.33 3.58
CA CYS A 2 -24.12 -7.57 3.95
C CYS A 2 -23.44 -8.14 2.71
N ILE A 3 -22.18 -8.50 2.83
CA ILE A 3 -21.47 -9.28 1.80
C ILE A 3 -21.49 -10.72 2.25
N ARG A 4 -22.21 -11.59 1.50
CA ARG A 4 -22.47 -12.99 1.87
C ARG A 4 -22.80 -13.08 3.35
N ASP A 5 -23.94 -13.13 3.82
CA ASP A 5 -24.39 -13.36 5.22
C ASP A 5 -23.30 -13.41 6.34
N SER A 6 -22.03 -13.18 5.99
CA SER A 6 -20.87 -13.30 6.86
C SER A 6 -20.28 -11.96 7.32
N TYR A 7 -20.38 -10.90 6.50
CA TYR A 7 -19.78 -9.59 6.80
C TYR A 7 -20.82 -8.48 6.72
N GLU A 8 -20.99 -7.74 7.80
CA GLU A 8 -21.80 -6.53 7.86
C GLU A 8 -20.90 -5.31 7.74
N ILE A 9 -21.10 -4.52 6.68
CA ILE A 9 -20.36 -3.26 6.47
C ILE A 9 -20.85 -2.21 7.46
N ILE A 10 -19.93 -1.68 8.27
CA ILE A 10 -20.20 -0.70 9.32
C ILE A 10 -19.91 0.71 8.81
N GLU A 11 -18.67 0.99 8.37
CA GLU A 11 -18.23 2.33 7.96
C GLU A 11 -17.12 2.29 6.92
N LEU A 12 -17.02 3.32 6.10
CA LEU A 12 -15.92 3.53 5.16
C LEU A 12 -14.71 4.07 5.95
N ILE A 13 -13.56 3.38 5.90
CA ILE A 13 -12.33 3.76 6.58
C ILE A 13 -11.21 4.20 5.64
N GLY A 14 -11.35 3.93 4.33
CA GLY A 14 -10.38 4.35 3.32
C GLY A 14 -10.98 4.33 1.93
N SER A 15 -10.53 5.24 1.06
CA SER A 15 -10.94 5.30 -0.34
C SER A 15 -9.72 5.52 -1.22
N GLY A 16 -9.52 4.64 -2.20
CA GLY A 16 -8.47 4.71 -3.21
C GLY A 16 -9.05 4.72 -4.63
N GLY A 17 -8.21 4.88 -5.64
CA GLY A 17 -8.62 4.94 -7.04
C GLY A 17 -9.36 3.68 -7.49
N MET A 18 -8.92 2.50 -7.07
CA MET A 18 -9.42 1.21 -7.53
C MET A 18 -10.40 0.52 -6.56
N ALA A 19 -10.29 0.80 -5.26
CA ALA A 19 -11.04 0.10 -4.22
C ALA A 19 -11.34 1.00 -3.03
N ASN A 20 -12.41 0.69 -2.33
CA ASN A 20 -12.77 1.27 -1.05
C ASN A 20 -12.50 0.26 0.07
N VAL A 21 -12.06 0.75 1.23
CA VAL A 21 -11.82 -0.06 2.42
C VAL A 21 -12.87 0.28 3.48
N TYR A 22 -13.53 -0.74 3.96
CA TYR A 22 -14.58 -0.64 4.97
C TYR A 22 -14.21 -1.40 6.22
N LYS A 23 -14.61 -0.89 7.37
CA LYS A 23 -14.71 -1.69 8.60
C LYS A 23 -15.98 -2.53 8.52
N ALA A 24 -15.85 -3.81 8.79
CA ALA A 24 -16.96 -4.76 8.75
C ALA A 24 -16.96 -5.67 9.97
N LEU A 25 -18.15 -6.07 10.42
CA LEU A 25 -18.31 -7.09 11.44
C LEU A 25 -18.40 -8.48 10.78
N CYS A 26 -17.48 -9.36 11.12
CA CYS A 26 -17.56 -10.76 10.78
C CYS A 26 -18.47 -11.48 11.78
N HIS A 27 -19.70 -11.79 11.39
CA HIS A 27 -20.67 -12.45 12.29
C HIS A 27 -20.22 -13.85 12.74
N ARG A 28 -19.50 -14.59 11.85
CA ARG A 28 -19.04 -15.96 12.15
C ARG A 28 -17.97 -16.00 13.24
N LEU A 29 -17.09 -14.99 13.27
CA LEU A 29 -15.97 -14.91 14.20
C LEU A 29 -16.19 -13.86 15.30
N ASN A 30 -17.29 -13.10 15.23
CA ASN A 30 -17.64 -12.02 16.15
C ASN A 30 -16.47 -11.04 16.35
N ARG A 31 -15.87 -10.60 15.25
CA ARG A 31 -14.77 -9.62 15.28
C ARG A 31 -14.92 -8.61 14.15
N TYR A 32 -14.23 -7.48 14.31
CA TYR A 32 -14.13 -6.51 13.22
C TYR A 32 -12.93 -6.82 12.34
N ASP A 33 -13.17 -6.79 11.03
CA ASP A 33 -12.18 -6.95 9.98
C ASP A 33 -12.20 -5.72 9.05
N ALA A 34 -11.11 -5.48 8.30
CA ALA A 34 -11.11 -4.54 7.20
C ALA A 34 -11.48 -5.29 5.90
N VAL A 35 -12.42 -4.73 5.13
CA VAL A 35 -12.84 -5.31 3.85
C VAL A 35 -12.56 -4.32 2.74
N LYS A 36 -11.63 -4.66 1.85
CA LYS A 36 -11.27 -3.88 0.66
C LYS A 36 -12.10 -4.38 -0.51
N ILE A 37 -12.98 -3.52 -1.04
CA ILE A 37 -13.93 -3.83 -2.09
C ILE A 37 -13.53 -3.08 -3.35
N MET A 38 -13.38 -3.80 -4.47
CA MET A 38 -13.13 -3.19 -5.77
C MET A 38 -14.31 -2.33 -6.20
N ARG A 39 -14.05 -1.14 -6.78
CA ARG A 39 -15.11 -0.26 -7.29
C ARG A 39 -15.74 -0.83 -8.54
N ASP A 40 -17.04 -0.59 -8.75
CA ASP A 40 -17.81 -1.11 -9.89
C ASP A 40 -17.19 -0.71 -11.24
N GLU A 41 -16.72 0.52 -11.36
CA GLU A 41 -16.06 1.04 -12.58
C GLU A 41 -14.80 0.24 -12.93
N THR A 42 -14.03 -0.16 -11.92
CA THR A 42 -12.82 -0.99 -12.07
C THR A 42 -13.18 -2.45 -12.27
N ALA A 43 -14.22 -2.93 -11.60
CA ALA A 43 -14.73 -4.30 -11.68
C ALA A 43 -15.29 -4.64 -13.07
N ALA A 44 -15.71 -3.65 -13.86
CA ALA A 44 -16.13 -3.84 -15.25
C ALA A 44 -14.99 -4.35 -16.16
N ASN A 45 -13.71 -4.13 -15.77
CA ASN A 45 -12.56 -4.61 -16.53
C ASN A 45 -12.12 -6.00 -16.04
N THR A 46 -12.39 -7.03 -16.85
CA THR A 46 -12.09 -8.44 -16.54
C THR A 46 -10.60 -8.70 -16.26
N GLU A 47 -9.70 -8.00 -16.97
CA GLU A 47 -8.26 -8.17 -16.77
C GLU A 47 -7.81 -7.58 -15.43
N LEU A 48 -8.34 -6.41 -15.06
CA LEU A 48 -8.05 -5.80 -13.75
C LEU A 48 -8.59 -6.68 -12.60
N ARG A 49 -9.80 -7.25 -12.75
CA ARG A 49 -10.33 -8.22 -11.77
C ARG A 49 -9.42 -9.43 -11.59
N ARG A 50 -8.97 -10.01 -12.72
CA ARG A 50 -8.08 -11.18 -12.69
C ARG A 50 -6.76 -10.88 -11.98
N ARG A 51 -6.15 -9.74 -12.28
CA ARG A 51 -4.90 -9.30 -11.63
C ARG A 51 -5.12 -9.02 -10.14
N PHE A 52 -6.15 -8.27 -9.77
CA PHE A 52 -6.49 -7.99 -8.38
C PHE A 52 -6.61 -9.29 -7.57
N ARG A 53 -7.30 -10.31 -8.10
CA ARG A 53 -7.45 -11.61 -7.46
C ARG A 53 -6.10 -12.34 -7.33
N ALA A 54 -5.32 -12.40 -8.40
CA ALA A 54 -4.03 -13.11 -8.40
C ALA A 54 -3.01 -12.46 -7.43
N GLU A 55 -2.92 -11.13 -7.42
CA GLU A 55 -2.04 -10.40 -6.52
C GLU A 55 -2.50 -10.55 -5.06
N SER A 56 -3.80 -10.45 -4.80
CA SER A 56 -4.36 -10.64 -3.46
C SER A 56 -4.11 -12.05 -2.91
N GLN A 57 -4.22 -13.10 -3.75
CA GLN A 57 -3.90 -14.48 -3.37
C GLN A 57 -2.42 -14.66 -3.04
N ALA A 58 -1.52 -14.01 -3.77
CA ALA A 58 -0.10 -14.05 -3.47
C ALA A 58 0.20 -13.40 -2.10
N VAL A 59 -0.41 -12.23 -1.83
CA VAL A 59 -0.26 -11.52 -0.55
C VAL A 59 -0.85 -12.31 0.62
N ALA A 60 -1.93 -13.06 0.41
CA ALA A 60 -2.54 -13.91 1.43
C ALA A 60 -1.61 -15.02 1.96
N MET A 61 -0.53 -15.34 1.24
CA MET A 61 0.50 -16.30 1.70
C MET A 61 1.55 -15.64 2.61
N LEU A 62 1.54 -14.31 2.77
CA LEU A 62 2.46 -13.61 3.65
C LEU A 62 1.97 -13.68 5.10
N SER A 63 2.83 -14.17 5.99
CA SER A 63 2.58 -14.19 7.44
C SER A 63 3.79 -13.61 8.14
N HIS A 64 3.68 -12.38 8.60
CA HIS A 64 4.76 -11.66 9.28
C HIS A 64 4.17 -10.59 10.22
N PRO A 65 4.73 -10.34 11.42
CA PRO A 65 4.18 -9.38 12.38
C PRO A 65 4.09 -7.96 11.80
N ASN A 66 5.00 -7.58 10.91
CA ASN A 66 5.03 -6.25 10.28
C ASN A 66 4.35 -6.22 8.90
N ILE A 67 3.48 -7.18 8.58
CA ILE A 67 2.64 -7.18 7.37
C ILE A 67 1.19 -7.27 7.81
N VAL A 68 0.29 -6.51 7.18
CA VAL A 68 -1.16 -6.64 7.38
C VAL A 68 -1.61 -8.00 6.88
N SER A 69 -2.22 -8.80 7.76
CA SER A 69 -2.66 -10.15 7.44
C SER A 69 -3.88 -10.14 6.53
N VAL A 70 -3.86 -10.91 5.45
CA VAL A 70 -5.02 -11.18 4.61
C VAL A 70 -5.69 -12.45 5.10
N TYR A 71 -7.00 -12.41 5.36
CA TYR A 71 -7.77 -13.52 5.89
C TYR A 71 -8.57 -14.27 4.82
N ASP A 72 -9.06 -13.55 3.82
CA ASP A 72 -9.83 -14.13 2.71
C ASP A 72 -9.72 -13.26 1.46
N VAL A 73 -9.75 -13.91 0.29
CA VAL A 73 -9.83 -13.28 -1.03
C VAL A 73 -10.99 -13.93 -1.75
N SER A 74 -12.06 -13.20 -1.95
CA SER A 74 -13.31 -13.79 -2.40
C SER A 74 -14.02 -12.90 -3.43
N HIS A 75 -15.00 -13.50 -4.12
CA HIS A 75 -15.87 -12.82 -5.05
C HIS A 75 -17.32 -13.22 -4.78
N SER A 76 -18.25 -12.31 -4.95
CA SER A 76 -19.68 -12.55 -4.85
C SER A 76 -20.40 -11.60 -5.80
N ASP A 77 -21.32 -12.13 -6.63
CA ASP A 77 -22.23 -11.35 -7.48
C ASP A 77 -21.55 -10.16 -8.19
N ASP A 78 -20.45 -10.41 -8.90
CA ASP A 78 -19.61 -9.41 -9.57
C ASP A 78 -18.77 -8.48 -8.66
N VAL A 79 -18.78 -8.66 -7.33
CA VAL A 79 -17.98 -7.90 -6.38
C VAL A 79 -16.71 -8.68 -6.00
N GLU A 80 -15.54 -8.10 -6.28
CA GLU A 80 -14.25 -8.61 -5.79
C GLU A 80 -13.90 -7.93 -4.48
N TYR A 81 -13.54 -8.73 -3.45
CA TYR A 81 -13.17 -8.18 -2.16
C TYR A 81 -12.09 -8.98 -1.45
N ILE A 82 -11.34 -8.30 -0.60
CA ILE A 82 -10.30 -8.85 0.26
C ILE A 82 -10.70 -8.57 1.70
N VAL A 83 -10.64 -9.59 2.54
CA VAL A 83 -10.81 -9.45 3.99
C VAL A 83 -9.44 -9.49 4.64
N MET A 84 -9.15 -8.50 5.45
CA MET A 84 -7.84 -8.35 6.09
C MET A 84 -7.96 -7.86 7.53
N GLU A 85 -6.86 -7.92 8.23
CA GLU A 85 -6.69 -7.41 9.57
C GLU A 85 -7.11 -5.93 9.65
N LEU A 86 -8.01 -5.61 10.58
CA LEU A 86 -8.34 -4.22 10.91
C LEU A 86 -7.27 -3.66 11.86
N ILE A 87 -6.54 -2.65 11.42
CA ILE A 87 -5.47 -2.03 12.19
C ILE A 87 -6.03 -0.89 13.05
N ASP A 88 -5.90 -1.01 14.38
CA ASP A 88 -6.16 0.09 15.32
C ASP A 88 -4.91 0.99 15.41
N GLY A 89 -4.77 1.88 14.43
CA GLY A 89 -3.59 2.72 14.30
C GLY A 89 -3.81 3.88 13.35
N ILE A 90 -2.72 4.55 13.00
CA ILE A 90 -2.69 5.64 12.02
C ILE A 90 -1.65 5.34 10.95
N THR A 91 -1.77 5.95 9.77
CA THR A 91 -0.73 5.85 8.77
C THR A 91 0.52 6.64 9.19
N LEU A 92 1.70 6.20 8.75
CA LEU A 92 2.94 6.97 8.95
C LEU A 92 2.82 8.38 8.33
N LYS A 93 2.03 8.54 7.25
CA LYS A 93 1.74 9.86 6.68
C LYS A 93 1.00 10.78 7.67
N GLN A 94 -0.03 10.26 8.32
CA GLN A 94 -0.76 11.02 9.37
C GLN A 94 0.13 11.33 10.57
N TYR A 95 1.06 10.42 10.90
CA TYR A 95 2.01 10.64 11.98
C TYR A 95 3.02 11.73 11.65
N LEU A 96 3.58 11.73 10.42
CA LEU A 96 4.48 12.78 9.92
C LEU A 96 3.79 14.14 9.83
N GLN A 97 2.52 14.20 9.46
CA GLN A 97 1.75 15.45 9.47
C GLN A 97 1.63 16.07 10.86
N LYS A 98 1.66 15.25 11.92
CA LYS A 98 1.60 15.73 13.32
C LYS A 98 2.97 16.10 13.90
N LYS A 99 4.01 15.32 13.60
CA LYS A 99 5.36 15.48 14.18
C LYS A 99 6.33 16.23 13.29
N SER A 100 6.08 16.29 11.98
CA SER A 100 6.94 16.87 10.93
C SER A 100 8.28 16.15 10.75
N VAL A 101 9.08 16.00 11.80
CA VAL A 101 10.39 15.32 11.81
C VAL A 101 10.39 14.35 12.97
N LEU A 102 10.93 13.16 12.74
CA LEU A 102 11.04 12.11 13.75
C LEU A 102 12.44 12.03 14.34
N ASP A 103 12.53 11.51 15.57
CA ASP A 103 13.81 11.23 16.20
C ASP A 103 14.57 10.12 15.43
N PRO A 104 15.90 10.22 15.26
CA PRO A 104 16.67 9.20 14.55
C PRO A 104 16.50 7.77 15.06
N SER A 105 16.30 7.58 16.36
CA SER A 105 16.05 6.26 16.94
C SER A 105 14.70 5.69 16.50
N GLU A 106 13.66 6.52 16.46
CA GLU A 106 12.31 6.17 15.98
C GLU A 106 12.33 5.86 14.48
N VAL A 107 13.07 6.67 13.69
CA VAL A 107 13.24 6.41 12.24
C VAL A 107 13.93 5.08 12.00
N LEU A 108 14.99 4.76 12.74
CA LEU A 108 15.68 3.48 12.63
C LEU A 108 14.76 2.31 12.95
N ASP A 109 13.99 2.41 14.04
CA ASP A 109 13.07 1.34 14.44
C ASP A 109 12.01 1.09 13.37
N PHE A 110 11.35 2.12 12.87
CA PHE A 110 10.34 1.99 11.81
C PHE A 110 10.94 1.45 10.50
N THR A 111 12.14 1.92 10.14
CA THR A 111 12.85 1.45 8.95
C THR A 111 13.23 -0.02 9.05
N ILE A 112 13.74 -0.47 10.21
CA ILE A 112 14.09 -1.88 10.44
C ILE A 112 12.85 -2.77 10.37
N GLN A 113 11.75 -2.37 11.00
CA GLN A 113 10.51 -3.14 10.96
C GLN A 113 9.96 -3.25 9.52
N THR A 114 9.99 -2.14 8.75
CA THR A 114 9.58 -2.13 7.34
C THR A 114 10.50 -3.03 6.49
N ALA A 115 11.83 -2.93 6.69
CA ALA A 115 12.79 -3.75 5.96
C ALA A 115 12.59 -5.26 6.21
N LYS A 116 12.28 -5.68 7.45
CA LYS A 116 11.94 -7.07 7.76
C LYS A 116 10.68 -7.55 7.06
N ALA A 117 9.66 -6.69 6.96
CA ALA A 117 8.45 -7.00 6.20
C ALA A 117 8.77 -7.22 4.72
N LEU A 118 9.58 -6.33 4.12
CA LEU A 118 10.00 -6.43 2.73
C LEU A 118 10.89 -7.67 2.48
N GLU A 119 11.85 -7.95 3.36
CA GLU A 119 12.69 -9.15 3.29
C GLU A 119 11.84 -10.42 3.24
N HIS A 120 10.82 -10.52 4.13
CA HIS A 120 9.90 -11.64 4.13
C HIS A 120 9.13 -11.76 2.80
N ALA A 121 8.58 -10.67 2.27
CA ALA A 121 7.85 -10.67 1.01
C ALA A 121 8.77 -11.04 -0.17
N HIS A 122 9.95 -10.43 -0.25
CA HIS A 122 10.94 -10.68 -1.30
C HIS A 122 11.42 -12.15 -1.29
N SER A 123 11.57 -12.77 -0.11
CA SER A 123 11.91 -14.20 0.00
C SER A 123 10.83 -15.12 -0.60
N LYS A 124 9.60 -14.61 -0.77
CA LYS A 124 8.47 -15.29 -1.43
C LYS A 124 8.27 -14.84 -2.88
N GLY A 125 9.17 -14.01 -3.42
CA GLY A 125 9.07 -13.47 -4.78
C GLY A 125 8.01 -12.37 -4.94
N ILE A 126 7.53 -11.77 -3.83
CA ILE A 126 6.51 -10.73 -3.84
C ILE A 126 7.19 -9.38 -3.65
N ILE A 127 7.00 -8.47 -4.62
CA ILE A 127 7.49 -7.09 -4.61
C ILE A 127 6.32 -6.18 -4.26
N HIS A 128 6.56 -5.20 -3.38
CA HIS A 128 5.51 -4.29 -2.93
C HIS A 128 5.12 -3.25 -3.99
N ARG A 129 6.11 -2.62 -4.63
CA ARG A 129 6.00 -1.66 -5.74
C ARG A 129 5.45 -0.27 -5.39
N ASP A 130 4.92 -0.08 -4.18
CA ASP A 130 4.31 1.19 -3.75
C ASP A 130 4.59 1.47 -2.25
N ILE A 131 5.86 1.39 -1.84
CA ILE A 131 6.27 1.75 -0.48
C ILE A 131 6.22 3.27 -0.33
N LYS A 132 5.33 3.72 0.57
CA LYS A 132 5.09 5.13 0.90
C LYS A 132 4.49 5.25 2.30
N PRO A 133 4.54 6.42 2.96
CA PRO A 133 4.03 6.58 4.32
C PRO A 133 2.53 6.29 4.49
N GLN A 134 1.75 6.36 3.42
CA GLN A 134 0.32 6.00 3.44
C GLN A 134 0.10 4.50 3.63
N ASN A 135 1.02 3.67 3.12
CA ASN A 135 0.95 2.21 3.15
C ASN A 135 1.68 1.58 4.36
N ILE A 136 2.17 2.41 5.28
CA ILE A 136 2.80 1.97 6.54
C ILE A 136 1.88 2.41 7.69
N MET A 137 1.32 1.43 8.40
CA MET A 137 0.44 1.64 9.54
C MET A 137 1.25 1.61 10.83
N LEU A 138 1.05 2.59 11.70
CA LEU A 138 1.66 2.68 13.02
C LEU A 138 0.62 2.36 14.08
N LEU A 139 0.88 1.33 14.87
CA LEU A 139 0.07 0.92 16.00
C LEU A 139 0.43 1.71 17.26
N LYS A 140 -0.44 1.66 18.27
CA LYS A 140 -0.27 2.40 19.55
C LYS A 140 0.94 1.95 20.38
N ASP A 141 1.39 0.72 20.19
CA ASP A 141 2.55 0.13 20.87
C ASP A 141 3.90 0.40 20.15
N GLY A 142 3.88 1.16 19.06
CA GLY A 142 5.07 1.46 18.24
C GLY A 142 5.38 0.40 17.18
N MET A 143 4.59 -0.66 17.10
CA MET A 143 4.73 -1.63 16.00
C MET A 143 4.24 -1.01 14.70
N ILE A 144 4.93 -1.32 13.59
CA ILE A 144 4.43 -0.96 12.25
C ILE A 144 3.93 -2.19 11.50
N LYS A 145 2.99 -1.96 10.60
CA LYS A 145 2.53 -2.97 9.63
C LYS A 145 2.48 -2.35 8.24
N VAL A 146 3.08 -3.04 7.28
CA VAL A 146 3.03 -2.67 5.86
C VAL A 146 1.73 -3.21 5.27
N ALA A 147 0.98 -2.36 4.60
CA ALA A 147 -0.31 -2.65 3.96
C ALA A 147 -0.18 -2.56 2.43
N ASP A 148 -1.16 -3.08 1.73
CA ASP A 148 -1.34 -2.91 0.26
C ASP A 148 -0.19 -3.41 -0.62
N PHE A 149 0.38 -4.59 -0.29
CA PHE A 149 1.33 -5.29 -1.15
C PHE A 149 0.76 -5.58 -2.54
N GLY A 150 1.53 -5.28 -3.57
CA GLY A 150 1.32 -5.75 -4.94
C GLY A 150 0.15 -5.14 -5.73
N ILE A 151 -0.82 -4.51 -5.07
CA ILE A 151 -2.06 -4.01 -5.68
C ILE A 151 -1.82 -2.73 -6.52
N ALA A 152 -0.72 -2.02 -6.27
CA ALA A 152 -0.39 -0.75 -6.91
C ALA A 152 -0.04 -0.84 -8.41
N SER A 153 0.39 -1.99 -8.88
CA SER A 153 0.64 -2.19 -10.32
C SER A 153 -0.63 -2.03 -11.18
N LEU A 154 -1.79 -2.13 -10.54
CA LEU A 154 -3.11 -1.89 -11.15
C LEU A 154 -3.53 -0.42 -11.06
N GLU A 155 -3.20 0.26 -9.96
CA GLU A 155 -3.53 1.68 -9.76
C GLU A 155 -2.79 2.56 -10.78
N ASN A 156 -1.50 2.32 -11.00
CA ASN A 156 -0.72 3.07 -12.00
C ASN A 156 -1.33 3.01 -13.41
N THR A 157 -1.94 1.88 -13.79
CA THR A 157 -2.60 1.73 -15.10
C THR A 157 -3.90 2.55 -15.19
N ILE A 158 -4.57 2.82 -14.06
CA ILE A 158 -5.83 3.56 -14.00
C ILE A 158 -5.56 5.06 -13.84
N GLU A 159 -4.56 5.43 -13.03
CA GLU A 159 -4.18 6.83 -12.78
C GLU A 159 -3.63 7.50 -14.03
N GLU A 160 -2.87 6.79 -14.89
CA GLU A 160 -2.44 7.29 -16.21
C GLU A 160 -3.61 7.73 -17.09
N ASN A 161 -4.81 7.12 -16.91
CA ASN A 161 -6.01 7.47 -17.67
C ASN A 161 -6.83 8.62 -17.04
N ASN A 162 -6.68 8.90 -15.74
CA ASN A 162 -7.54 9.84 -15.01
C ASN A 162 -6.84 11.15 -14.59
N GLY A 163 -5.53 11.30 -14.79
CA GLY A 163 -4.80 12.54 -14.52
C GLY A 163 -4.62 12.92 -13.03
N GLU A 164 -4.91 12.03 -12.10
CA GLU A 164 -4.85 12.28 -10.64
C GLU A 164 -3.55 11.79 -9.95
N THR A 165 -2.42 11.85 -10.62
CA THR A 165 -1.14 11.25 -10.17
C THR A 165 -0.29 12.17 -9.27
N VAL A 166 -0.87 12.90 -8.31
CA VAL A 166 -0.10 13.96 -7.61
C VAL A 166 0.65 13.49 -6.35
N GLY A 167 0.40 12.30 -5.79
CA GLY A 167 0.95 11.91 -4.48
C GLY A 167 1.99 10.78 -4.46
N SER A 168 1.86 9.77 -5.31
CA SER A 168 2.71 8.56 -5.29
C SER A 168 4.06 8.72 -6.00
N VAL A 169 4.17 9.65 -6.93
CA VAL A 169 5.34 9.82 -7.82
C VAL A 169 6.64 10.13 -7.07
N HIS A 170 6.56 10.68 -5.87
CA HIS A 170 7.75 11.07 -5.09
C HIS A 170 8.56 9.89 -4.51
N TYR A 171 7.94 8.73 -4.38
CA TYR A 171 8.57 7.53 -3.80
C TYR A 171 8.94 6.49 -4.85
N ILE A 172 8.54 6.69 -6.12
CA ILE A 172 8.72 5.74 -7.21
C ILE A 172 10.21 5.57 -7.53
N ALA A 173 10.64 4.34 -7.74
CA ALA A 173 12.02 4.04 -8.12
C ALA A 173 12.29 4.46 -9.58
N PRO A 174 13.55 4.82 -9.93
CA PRO A 174 13.90 5.30 -11.26
C PRO A 174 13.51 4.34 -12.39
N GLU A 175 13.66 3.03 -12.18
CA GLU A 175 13.26 2.00 -13.15
C GLU A 175 11.74 1.98 -13.36
N GLN A 176 10.95 2.15 -12.30
CA GLN A 176 9.48 2.26 -12.41
C GLN A 176 9.07 3.52 -13.18
N ALA A 177 9.75 4.65 -12.92
CA ALA A 177 9.51 5.90 -13.64
C ALA A 177 9.80 5.80 -15.15
N ARG A 178 10.68 4.86 -15.56
CA ARG A 178 10.97 4.54 -16.97
C ARG A 178 10.04 3.50 -17.57
N GLY A 179 9.09 2.95 -16.79
CA GLY A 179 8.23 1.86 -17.23
C GLY A 179 8.91 0.49 -17.26
N GLU A 180 10.10 0.36 -16.63
CA GLU A 180 10.81 -0.90 -16.49
C GLU A 180 10.17 -1.75 -15.36
N ALA A 181 10.37 -3.07 -15.42
CA ALA A 181 9.83 -3.97 -14.40
C ALA A 181 10.50 -3.75 -13.04
N PRO A 182 9.73 -3.46 -11.97
CA PRO A 182 10.29 -3.31 -10.63
C PRO A 182 10.76 -4.64 -10.05
N ASP A 183 11.81 -4.59 -9.23
CA ASP A 183 12.30 -5.70 -8.43
C ASP A 183 12.44 -5.32 -6.94
N ALA A 184 13.05 -6.18 -6.13
CA ALA A 184 13.25 -5.94 -4.69
C ALA A 184 13.99 -4.62 -4.39
N ARG A 185 14.87 -4.16 -5.30
CA ARG A 185 15.62 -2.91 -5.14
C ARG A 185 14.73 -1.69 -5.25
N SER A 186 13.65 -1.77 -6.03
CA SER A 186 12.67 -0.70 -6.15
C SER A 186 12.01 -0.39 -4.80
N ASP A 187 11.63 -1.43 -4.03
CA ASP A 187 11.08 -1.24 -2.69
C ASP A 187 12.10 -0.65 -1.72
N ILE A 188 13.38 -1.06 -1.81
CA ILE A 188 14.46 -0.53 -0.98
C ILE A 188 14.73 0.94 -1.31
N TYR A 189 14.69 1.33 -2.58
CA TYR A 189 14.77 2.73 -2.99
C TYR A 189 13.65 3.56 -2.35
N SER A 190 12.41 3.10 -2.49
CA SER A 190 11.22 3.77 -1.93
C SER A 190 11.30 3.88 -0.40
N LEU A 191 11.78 2.83 0.29
CA LEU A 191 12.04 2.86 1.74
C LEU A 191 13.09 3.92 2.10
N GLY A 192 14.15 4.07 1.31
CA GLY A 192 15.15 5.13 1.48
C GLY A 192 14.55 6.53 1.39
N ILE A 193 13.61 6.77 0.46
CA ILE A 193 12.86 8.03 0.34
C ILE A 193 11.99 8.28 1.58
N VAL A 194 11.27 7.25 2.06
CA VAL A 194 10.48 7.33 3.29
C VAL A 194 11.35 7.66 4.49
N MET A 195 12.51 7.00 4.62
CA MET A 195 13.48 7.26 5.69
C MET A 195 13.99 8.71 5.66
N TYR A 196 14.30 9.24 4.47
CA TYR A 196 14.70 10.62 4.30
C TYR A 196 13.58 11.60 4.71
N GLU A 197 12.32 11.34 4.30
CA GLU A 197 11.17 12.16 4.69
C GLU A 197 10.98 12.15 6.22
N MET A 198 11.09 10.99 6.87
CA MET A 198 11.01 10.88 8.34
C MET A 198 12.07 11.72 9.06
N LEU A 199 13.32 11.71 8.56
CA LEU A 199 14.46 12.44 9.16
C LEU A 199 14.42 13.95 8.92
N THR A 200 13.88 14.41 7.80
CA THR A 200 14.01 15.79 7.34
C THR A 200 12.68 16.55 7.26
N GLY A 201 11.56 15.83 7.29
CA GLY A 201 10.23 16.40 7.02
C GLY A 201 10.03 16.85 5.57
N LYS A 202 10.94 16.47 4.67
CA LYS A 202 10.94 16.90 3.25
C LYS A 202 11.16 15.72 2.34
N LEU A 203 10.61 15.80 1.12
CA LEU A 203 10.92 14.85 0.06
C LEU A 203 12.23 15.23 -0.64
N PRO A 204 13.11 14.27 -0.96
CA PRO A 204 14.43 14.56 -1.54
C PRO A 204 14.35 15.03 -2.99
N LEU A 205 13.30 14.64 -3.72
CA LEU A 205 13.11 14.93 -5.13
C LEU A 205 11.81 15.69 -5.35
N SER A 206 11.92 16.85 -6.01
CA SER A 206 10.77 17.53 -6.64
C SER A 206 10.62 16.98 -8.06
N LEU A 207 9.39 16.76 -8.52
CA LEU A 207 9.08 16.32 -9.90
C LEU A 207 9.77 17.18 -10.99
N ILE A 208 10.12 18.41 -10.69
CA ILE A 208 10.83 19.35 -11.58
C ILE A 208 12.24 18.82 -11.95
N HIS A 209 12.87 18.03 -11.10
CA HIS A 209 14.23 17.50 -11.35
C HIS A 209 14.25 16.16 -12.10
N ILE A 210 13.12 15.47 -12.20
CA ILE A 210 13.04 14.17 -12.92
C ILE A 210 12.81 14.40 -14.42
N SER A 211 12.19 15.51 -14.80
CA SER A 211 11.82 15.83 -16.19
C SER A 211 12.88 16.62 -16.97
N GLU A 212 13.93 17.14 -16.33
CA GLU A 212 15.05 17.76 -17.04
C GLU A 212 16.15 16.75 -17.36
N PRO A 213 16.30 16.30 -18.62
CA PRO A 213 17.53 15.62 -19.00
C PRO A 213 18.67 16.60 -18.79
N THR A 214 19.64 16.22 -17.97
CA THR A 214 20.88 16.98 -17.75
C THR A 214 21.48 17.31 -19.12
N ARG A 215 21.23 18.50 -19.64
CA ARG A 215 22.01 19.04 -20.77
C ARG A 215 23.40 19.29 -20.23
N LEU A 216 24.25 18.28 -20.31
CA LEU A 216 25.69 18.49 -20.29
C LEU A 216 25.99 19.47 -21.44
N ARG A 217 26.26 20.73 -21.09
CA ARG A 217 26.92 21.65 -22.03
C ARG A 217 28.36 21.14 -22.20
N CYS A 218 28.64 20.58 -23.38
CA CYS A 218 30.00 20.54 -23.88
C CYS A 218 30.51 21.95 -24.15
#